data_3b7112b94fedf1334057484bad81c82c
#
_entry.id   3b7112b94fedf1334057484bad81c82c
#
_cell.length_a   1.000
_cell.length_b   1.000
_cell.length_c   1.000
_cell.angle_alpha   90.00
_cell.angle_beta   90.00
_cell.angle_gamma   90.00
#
_symmetry.space_group_name_H-M   'P 1'
#
loop_
_entity.id
_entity.type
_entity.pdbx_description
1 polymer ?
#
loop_
_entity_poly.entity_id
_entity_poly.type
_entity_poly.pdbx_seq_one_letter_code
_entity_poly.pdbx_strand_id
1 'polypeptide(L)'
;IYDMPKPGEPPAWAGNYNELQTKIKHAVFDASFSRFRPTSTRSWFSYCISLQDIKGIRNLNTENVTNMGDMFYSCWALTSLDVSNLNTQNVTNMNWMFYDCSALTSLDVSKFNTENVTNMGSMFCYCSALTSLNVSNFNTQKVTDMSGMFWACKALTSLDVSNFNTQYVTDMSNMFTACQALTALDLSNFNTQKVTDTSGMFEGCEALTSLDVSNFNTENVTYMGRMFGGCKAMTSLDVSNFNTKNVTYMFSMFSGCQALTSIDVSKFLSL
;
A
#
# COMPACT_ATOMS: atom_id res chain seq x y z
N ILE A 1 30.28 -12.32 0.91
CA ILE A 1 30.49 -11.59 -0.37
C ILE A 1 29.86 -12.47 -1.44
N TYR A 2 28.97 -11.91 -2.21
CA TYR A 2 28.33 -12.60 -3.32
C TYR A 2 28.80 -11.97 -4.61
N ASP A 3 28.99 -12.79 -5.63
CA ASP A 3 29.32 -12.31 -6.97
C ASP A 3 28.13 -11.55 -7.57
N MET A 4 28.45 -10.60 -8.45
CA MET A 4 27.43 -9.88 -9.19
C MET A 4 26.61 -10.85 -10.06
N PRO A 5 25.27 -10.75 -10.07
CA PRO A 5 24.46 -11.59 -10.92
C PRO A 5 24.73 -11.29 -12.40
N LYS A 6 24.49 -12.26 -13.27
CA LYS A 6 24.50 -12.01 -14.70
C LYS A 6 23.34 -11.11 -15.11
N PRO A 7 23.45 -10.35 -16.20
CA PRO A 7 22.32 -9.56 -16.70
C PRO A 7 21.05 -10.41 -16.83
N GLY A 8 19.96 -9.95 -16.19
CA GLY A 8 18.67 -10.65 -16.19
C GLY A 8 18.49 -11.74 -15.11
N GLU A 9 19.54 -12.10 -14.39
CA GLU A 9 19.45 -13.04 -13.26
C GLU A 9 19.29 -12.26 -11.95
N PRO A 10 18.44 -12.73 -10.99
CA PRO A 10 18.41 -12.17 -9.65
C PRO A 10 19.70 -12.50 -8.91
N PRO A 11 20.13 -11.64 -7.96
CA PRO A 11 21.28 -11.96 -7.11
C PRO A 11 21.02 -13.24 -6.28
N ALA A 12 22.10 -13.94 -5.93
CA ALA A 12 22.03 -15.22 -5.22
C ALA A 12 21.32 -15.13 -3.85
N TRP A 13 21.22 -13.93 -3.28
CA TRP A 13 20.48 -13.70 -2.01
C TRP A 13 19.00 -13.35 -2.24
N ALA A 14 18.57 -13.09 -3.49
CA ALA A 14 17.20 -12.72 -3.81
C ALA A 14 16.30 -13.95 -3.99
N GLY A 15 15.02 -13.77 -3.74
CA GLY A 15 14.03 -14.76 -4.09
C GLY A 15 13.31 -15.38 -2.89
N ASN A 16 13.04 -16.65 -2.95
CA ASN A 16 12.16 -17.34 -2.02
C ASN A 16 12.77 -17.47 -0.61
N TYR A 17 11.87 -17.49 0.39
CA TYR A 17 12.22 -17.73 1.80
C TYR A 17 13.20 -18.88 1.97
N ASN A 18 14.38 -18.59 2.49
CA ASN A 18 15.39 -19.58 2.86
C ASN A 18 16.16 -19.13 4.14
N GLU A 19 16.91 -20.05 4.76
CA GLU A 19 17.63 -19.75 5.98
C GLU A 19 18.67 -18.63 5.85
N LEU A 20 19.21 -18.42 4.67
CA LEU A 20 20.22 -17.40 4.44
C LEU A 20 19.60 -16.00 4.57
N GLN A 21 18.46 -15.75 3.91
CA GLN A 21 17.77 -14.46 3.96
C GLN A 21 17.42 -14.07 5.39
N THR A 22 16.94 -15.01 6.18
CA THR A 22 16.56 -14.75 7.58
C THR A 22 17.73 -14.34 8.48
N LYS A 23 18.97 -14.64 8.09
CA LYS A 23 20.20 -14.37 8.86
C LYS A 23 20.93 -13.10 8.41
N ILE A 24 20.59 -12.52 7.26
CA ILE A 24 21.22 -11.29 6.75
C ILE A 24 20.87 -10.13 7.68
N LYS A 25 21.88 -9.51 8.29
CA LYS A 25 21.73 -8.33 9.16
C LYS A 25 22.14 -7.04 8.46
N HIS A 26 23.08 -7.10 7.55
CA HIS A 26 23.63 -5.94 6.85
C HIS A 26 23.82 -6.26 5.38
N ALA A 27 23.45 -5.32 4.52
CA ALA A 27 23.74 -5.38 3.10
C ALA A 27 24.64 -4.21 2.70
N VAL A 28 25.56 -4.43 1.76
CA VAL A 28 26.47 -3.38 1.28
C VAL A 28 26.53 -3.44 -0.23
N PHE A 29 26.17 -2.34 -0.88
CA PHE A 29 26.41 -2.11 -2.28
C PHE A 29 27.71 -1.29 -2.41
N ASP A 30 28.81 -1.93 -2.80
CA ASP A 30 30.06 -1.21 -3.06
C ASP A 30 30.01 -0.47 -4.41
N ALA A 31 31.07 0.28 -4.73
CA ALA A 31 31.10 1.10 -5.94
C ALA A 31 31.04 0.29 -7.26
N SER A 32 31.37 -1.01 -7.24
CA SER A 32 31.28 -1.87 -8.43
C SER A 32 29.85 -2.07 -8.90
N PHE A 33 28.87 -2.02 -7.99
CA PHE A 33 27.44 -2.11 -8.29
C PHE A 33 26.94 -0.98 -9.21
N SER A 34 27.62 0.16 -9.25
CA SER A 34 27.26 1.27 -10.14
C SER A 34 27.29 0.91 -11.63
N ARG A 35 27.97 -0.17 -12.01
CA ARG A 35 28.04 -0.69 -13.38
C ARG A 35 26.96 -1.72 -13.69
N PHE A 36 26.34 -2.30 -12.67
CA PHE A 36 25.27 -3.27 -12.85
C PHE A 36 23.97 -2.57 -13.24
N ARG A 37 23.24 -3.11 -14.20
CA ARG A 37 22.00 -2.56 -14.75
C ARG A 37 20.91 -3.61 -14.68
N PRO A 38 20.33 -3.84 -13.51
CA PRO A 38 19.22 -4.79 -13.38
C PRO A 38 17.99 -4.28 -14.13
N THR A 39 17.20 -5.18 -14.66
CA THR A 39 15.87 -4.90 -15.22
C THR A 39 14.77 -5.15 -14.20
N SER A 40 15.08 -5.82 -13.09
CA SER A 40 14.18 -6.09 -11.98
C SER A 40 14.96 -6.15 -10.67
N THR A 41 14.40 -5.57 -9.63
CA THR A 41 14.87 -5.73 -8.24
C THR A 41 13.82 -6.47 -7.40
N ARG A 42 12.87 -7.14 -8.09
CA ARG A 42 11.82 -7.90 -7.42
C ARG A 42 12.41 -8.87 -6.42
N SER A 43 11.86 -8.86 -5.19
CA SER A 43 12.20 -9.77 -4.09
C SER A 43 13.67 -9.76 -3.65
N TRP A 44 14.47 -8.73 -3.98
CA TRP A 44 15.91 -8.75 -3.67
C TRP A 44 16.20 -8.90 -2.18
N PHE A 45 15.41 -8.28 -1.31
CA PHE A 45 15.54 -8.39 0.16
C PHE A 45 14.30 -9.02 0.81
N SER A 46 13.48 -9.70 0.00
CA SER A 46 12.29 -10.37 0.52
C SER A 46 12.67 -11.38 1.60
N TYR A 47 11.93 -11.33 2.74
CA TYR A 47 12.20 -12.15 3.93
C TYR A 47 13.56 -11.97 4.59
N CYS A 48 14.25 -10.86 4.35
CA CYS A 48 15.44 -10.49 5.13
C CYS A 48 15.02 -9.96 6.52
N ILE A 49 14.39 -10.82 7.31
CA ILE A 49 13.72 -10.46 8.59
C ILE A 49 14.66 -9.87 9.65
N SER A 50 15.96 -10.15 9.55
CA SER A 50 17.00 -9.66 10.46
C SER A 50 17.76 -8.45 9.89
N LEU A 51 17.42 -7.99 8.69
CA LEU A 51 18.11 -6.89 8.01
C LEU A 51 17.92 -5.58 8.78
N GLN A 52 19.03 -4.98 9.23
CA GLN A 52 19.05 -3.76 10.03
C GLN A 52 19.39 -2.52 9.20
N ASP A 53 20.29 -2.68 8.23
CA ASP A 53 20.72 -1.58 7.37
C ASP A 53 21.19 -2.04 5.98
N ILE A 54 21.12 -1.12 5.03
CA ILE A 54 21.63 -1.27 3.68
C ILE A 54 22.57 -0.10 3.38
N LYS A 55 23.88 -0.35 3.37
CA LYS A 55 24.89 0.66 3.05
C LYS A 55 25.13 0.76 1.56
N GLY A 56 25.32 1.98 1.09
CA GLY A 56 25.69 2.22 -0.32
C GLY A 56 24.58 1.91 -1.32
N ILE A 57 23.30 1.89 -0.93
CA ILE A 57 22.18 1.66 -1.85
C ILE A 57 22.20 2.63 -3.04
N ARG A 58 22.80 3.82 -2.88
CA ARG A 58 23.03 4.80 -3.95
C ARG A 58 23.91 4.26 -5.11
N ASN A 59 24.66 3.18 -4.89
CA ASN A 59 25.43 2.52 -5.93
C ASN A 59 24.59 1.55 -6.76
N LEU A 60 23.36 1.27 -6.34
CA LEU A 60 22.43 0.46 -7.11
C LEU A 60 21.80 1.32 -8.21
N ASN A 61 22.14 1.05 -9.46
CA ASN A 61 21.54 1.73 -10.60
C ASN A 61 20.26 1.04 -11.04
N THR A 62 19.14 1.71 -10.84
CA THR A 62 17.78 1.18 -11.15
C THR A 62 17.18 1.81 -12.41
N GLU A 63 17.97 2.48 -13.27
CA GLU A 63 17.44 3.18 -14.45
C GLU A 63 16.67 2.28 -15.42
N ASN A 64 17.00 0.96 -15.49
CA ASN A 64 16.34 0.00 -16.37
C ASN A 64 15.33 -0.89 -15.64
N VAL A 65 15.10 -0.65 -14.34
CA VAL A 65 14.20 -1.48 -13.55
C VAL A 65 12.76 -1.17 -13.88
N THR A 66 12.01 -2.22 -14.23
CA THR A 66 10.57 -2.14 -14.50
C THR A 66 9.73 -2.76 -13.39
N ASN A 67 10.33 -3.60 -12.53
CA ASN A 67 9.62 -4.28 -11.45
C ASN A 67 10.42 -4.19 -10.13
N MET A 68 9.82 -3.51 -9.13
CA MET A 68 10.33 -3.40 -7.76
C MET A 68 9.43 -4.12 -6.74
N GLY A 69 8.50 -4.96 -7.20
CA GLY A 69 7.61 -5.68 -6.32
C GLY A 69 8.36 -6.53 -5.29
N ASP A 70 7.82 -6.66 -4.09
CA ASP A 70 8.40 -7.46 -2.98
C ASP A 70 9.84 -7.08 -2.60
N MET A 71 10.40 -5.95 -3.08
CA MET A 71 11.84 -5.68 -2.93
C MET A 71 12.33 -5.75 -1.49
N PHE A 72 11.51 -5.24 -0.54
CA PHE A 72 11.80 -5.24 0.90
C PHE A 72 10.72 -5.97 1.70
N TYR A 73 10.03 -6.94 1.09
CA TYR A 73 8.96 -7.69 1.71
C TYR A 73 9.42 -8.37 3.01
N SER A 74 8.71 -8.13 4.12
CA SER A 74 9.02 -8.68 5.46
C SER A 74 10.44 -8.38 5.98
N CYS A 75 10.94 -7.17 5.73
CA CYS A 75 12.17 -6.68 6.36
C CYS A 75 11.86 -6.14 7.77
N TRP A 76 11.50 -7.03 8.71
CA TRP A 76 10.95 -6.68 10.02
C TRP A 76 11.88 -5.86 10.93
N ALA A 77 13.20 -6.07 10.80
CA ALA A 77 14.20 -5.39 11.65
C ALA A 77 14.69 -4.06 11.07
N LEU A 78 14.21 -3.69 9.86
CA LEU A 78 14.64 -2.47 9.17
C LEU A 78 13.95 -1.25 9.76
N THR A 79 14.69 -0.41 10.52
CA THR A 79 14.14 0.76 11.20
C THR A 79 14.19 2.05 10.36
N SER A 80 15.07 2.11 9.38
CA SER A 80 15.22 3.21 8.43
C SER A 80 15.75 2.70 7.09
N LEU A 81 15.40 3.37 6.01
CA LEU A 81 15.84 3.04 4.66
C LEU A 81 15.92 4.30 3.80
N ASP A 82 17.08 4.57 3.22
CA ASP A 82 17.24 5.64 2.23
C ASP A 82 16.97 5.09 0.84
N VAL A 83 15.85 5.46 0.25
CA VAL A 83 15.45 5.09 -1.12
C VAL A 83 15.53 6.25 -2.10
N SER A 84 16.08 7.39 -1.68
CA SER A 84 16.10 8.64 -2.47
C SER A 84 16.84 8.53 -3.81
N ASN A 85 17.73 7.55 -3.96
CA ASN A 85 18.51 7.32 -5.17
C ASN A 85 17.94 6.23 -6.09
N LEU A 86 16.83 5.60 -5.72
CA LEU A 86 16.18 4.63 -6.59
C LEU A 86 15.50 5.37 -7.76
N ASN A 87 15.98 5.16 -8.97
CA ASN A 87 15.30 5.64 -10.17
C ASN A 87 14.10 4.74 -10.46
N THR A 88 12.90 5.30 -10.35
CA THR A 88 11.64 4.58 -10.53
C THR A 88 10.91 4.95 -11.82
N GLN A 89 11.56 5.73 -12.70
CA GLN A 89 10.95 6.27 -13.92
C GLN A 89 10.35 5.19 -14.83
N ASN A 90 10.96 4.01 -14.91
CA ASN A 90 10.53 2.91 -15.79
C ASN A 90 9.73 1.84 -15.02
N VAL A 91 9.50 2.03 -13.72
CA VAL A 91 8.84 1.02 -12.89
C VAL A 91 7.35 0.99 -13.17
N THR A 92 6.84 -0.20 -13.44
CA THR A 92 5.41 -0.47 -13.67
C THR A 92 4.75 -1.22 -12.52
N ASN A 93 5.54 -1.89 -11.68
CA ASN A 93 5.06 -2.69 -10.57
C ASN A 93 5.83 -2.38 -9.28
N MET A 94 5.08 -1.95 -8.25
CA MET A 94 5.57 -1.68 -6.88
C MET A 94 4.76 -2.45 -5.82
N ASN A 95 3.98 -3.49 -6.23
CA ASN A 95 3.19 -4.24 -5.26
C ASN A 95 4.08 -4.86 -4.18
N TRP A 96 3.62 -4.80 -2.92
CA TRP A 96 4.30 -5.37 -1.75
C TRP A 96 5.74 -4.86 -1.51
N MET A 97 6.14 -3.73 -2.13
CA MET A 97 7.55 -3.28 -2.09
C MET A 97 8.08 -3.14 -0.68
N PHE A 98 7.27 -2.63 0.25
CA PHE A 98 7.61 -2.45 1.68
C PHE A 98 6.65 -3.22 2.60
N TYR A 99 6.00 -4.28 2.07
CA TYR A 99 5.08 -5.09 2.86
C TYR A 99 5.76 -5.61 4.12
N ASP A 100 5.11 -5.39 5.29
CA ASP A 100 5.59 -5.84 6.60
C ASP A 100 7.02 -5.36 6.95
N CYS A 101 7.34 -4.12 6.56
CA CYS A 101 8.48 -3.41 7.15
C CYS A 101 8.05 -2.81 8.48
N SER A 102 7.67 -3.69 9.44
CA SER A 102 6.92 -3.33 10.65
C SER A 102 7.70 -2.48 11.66
N ALA A 103 9.03 -2.46 11.62
CA ALA A 103 9.87 -1.59 12.44
C ALA A 103 10.21 -0.24 11.79
N LEU A 104 9.83 -0.02 10.53
CA LEU A 104 10.17 1.20 9.80
C LEU A 104 9.36 2.38 10.33
N THR A 105 10.03 3.36 10.94
CA THR A 105 9.37 4.51 11.60
C THR A 105 9.18 5.71 10.67
N SER A 106 10.00 5.80 9.63
CA SER A 106 9.93 6.84 8.59
C SER A 106 10.42 6.30 7.25
N LEU A 107 9.86 6.80 6.15
CA LEU A 107 10.27 6.45 4.80
C LEU A 107 10.03 7.65 3.87
N ASP A 108 11.09 8.13 3.23
CA ASP A 108 10.98 9.21 2.24
C ASP A 108 10.89 8.64 0.82
N VAL A 109 9.69 8.69 0.25
CA VAL A 109 9.37 8.29 -1.13
C VAL A 109 9.14 9.51 -2.04
N SER A 110 9.50 10.72 -1.61
CA SER A 110 9.27 11.96 -2.35
C SER A 110 9.99 12.03 -3.70
N LYS A 111 10.99 11.17 -3.93
CA LYS A 111 11.72 11.07 -5.19
C LYS A 111 11.18 10.01 -6.15
N PHE A 112 10.19 9.23 -5.74
CA PHE A 112 9.61 8.21 -6.60
C PHE A 112 8.81 8.86 -7.75
N ASN A 113 9.18 8.52 -8.97
CA ASN A 113 8.36 8.77 -10.16
C ASN A 113 7.46 7.55 -10.36
N THR A 114 6.16 7.74 -10.18
CA THR A 114 5.16 6.68 -10.28
C THR A 114 4.30 6.76 -11.54
N GLU A 115 4.68 7.61 -12.50
CA GLU A 115 3.91 7.87 -13.74
C GLU A 115 3.60 6.59 -14.55
N ASN A 116 4.45 5.58 -14.49
CA ASN A 116 4.30 4.34 -15.23
C ASN A 116 3.78 3.17 -14.38
N VAL A 117 3.57 3.39 -13.07
CA VAL A 117 3.13 2.33 -12.17
C VAL A 117 1.67 1.98 -12.40
N THR A 118 1.41 0.68 -12.57
CA THR A 118 0.06 0.13 -12.76
C THR A 118 -0.43 -0.68 -11.55
N ASN A 119 0.49 -1.17 -10.71
CA ASN A 119 0.16 -1.94 -9.51
C ASN A 119 0.90 -1.39 -8.29
N MET A 120 0.13 -0.95 -7.27
CA MET A 120 0.59 -0.48 -5.96
C MET A 120 -0.02 -1.32 -4.82
N GLY A 121 -0.62 -2.46 -5.12
CA GLY A 121 -1.30 -3.30 -4.14
C GLY A 121 -0.36 -3.64 -2.97
N SER A 122 -0.85 -3.43 -1.75
CA SER A 122 -0.15 -3.72 -0.49
C SER A 122 1.26 -3.12 -0.36
N MET A 123 1.56 -2.01 -1.07
CA MET A 123 2.91 -1.43 -1.12
C MET A 123 3.47 -1.11 0.28
N PHE A 124 2.65 -0.59 1.19
CA PHE A 124 3.03 -0.23 2.57
C PHE A 124 2.27 -1.07 3.62
N CYS A 125 1.66 -2.17 3.20
CA CYS A 125 0.87 -3.03 4.10
C CYS A 125 1.73 -3.51 5.28
N TYR A 126 1.18 -3.46 6.50
CA TYR A 126 1.87 -3.78 7.76
C TYR A 126 3.11 -2.93 8.10
N CYS A 127 3.28 -1.74 7.50
CA CYS A 127 4.25 -0.75 8.00
C CYS A 127 3.74 -0.12 9.31
N SER A 128 3.61 -0.95 10.36
CA SER A 128 2.83 -0.63 11.56
C SER A 128 3.44 0.44 12.47
N ALA A 129 4.76 0.65 12.39
CA ALA A 129 5.47 1.70 13.13
C ALA A 129 5.58 3.03 12.38
N LEU A 130 5.16 3.09 11.11
CA LEU A 130 5.28 4.28 10.28
C LEU A 130 4.33 5.38 10.77
N THR A 131 4.89 6.49 11.28
CA THR A 131 4.10 7.58 11.87
C THR A 131 3.70 8.66 10.87
N SER A 132 4.44 8.77 9.77
CA SER A 132 4.17 9.70 8.67
C SER A 132 4.63 9.10 7.35
N LEU A 133 3.90 9.38 6.27
CA LEU A 133 4.24 8.98 4.92
C LEU A 133 3.76 10.05 3.93
N ASN A 134 4.68 10.61 3.16
CA ASN A 134 4.33 11.59 2.13
C ASN A 134 4.23 10.91 0.76
N VAL A 135 3.00 10.77 0.26
CA VAL A 135 2.67 10.23 -1.07
C VAL A 135 2.03 11.28 -1.99
N SER A 136 2.07 12.56 -1.61
CA SER A 136 1.44 13.65 -2.37
C SER A 136 1.98 13.83 -3.79
N ASN A 137 3.20 13.33 -4.06
CA ASN A 137 3.80 13.35 -5.40
C ASN A 137 3.49 12.11 -6.25
N PHE A 138 2.76 11.13 -5.72
CA PHE A 138 2.44 9.92 -6.49
C PHE A 138 1.48 10.24 -7.63
N ASN A 139 1.90 9.95 -8.86
CA ASN A 139 1.02 9.93 -10.01
C ASN A 139 0.40 8.54 -10.13
N THR A 140 -0.89 8.46 -9.84
CA THR A 140 -1.64 7.19 -9.82
C THR A 140 -2.51 6.99 -11.06
N GLN A 141 -2.33 7.84 -12.09
CA GLN A 141 -3.19 7.87 -13.27
C GLN A 141 -3.29 6.53 -14.02
N LYS A 142 -2.26 5.67 -13.94
CA LYS A 142 -2.24 4.35 -14.61
C LYS A 142 -2.51 3.19 -13.65
N VAL A 143 -2.68 3.46 -12.35
CA VAL A 143 -2.85 2.41 -11.35
C VAL A 143 -4.20 1.74 -11.49
N THR A 144 -4.19 0.41 -11.49
CA THR A 144 -5.40 -0.43 -11.57
C THR A 144 -5.67 -1.20 -10.28
N ASP A 145 -4.66 -1.39 -9.44
CA ASP A 145 -4.73 -2.13 -8.19
C ASP A 145 -4.11 -1.31 -7.04
N MET A 146 -4.94 -0.96 -6.06
CA MET A 146 -4.56 -0.29 -4.80
C MET A 146 -4.98 -1.11 -3.58
N SER A 147 -5.31 -2.40 -3.76
CA SER A 147 -5.76 -3.26 -2.67
C SER A 147 -4.72 -3.30 -1.55
N GLY A 148 -5.17 -3.12 -0.31
CA GLY A 148 -4.32 -3.17 0.89
C GLY A 148 -3.15 -2.19 0.94
N MET A 149 -3.11 -1.13 0.10
CA MET A 149 -1.92 -0.28 -0.05
C MET A 149 -1.37 0.23 1.27
N PHE A 150 -2.24 0.59 2.22
CA PHE A 150 -1.88 1.09 3.56
C PHE A 150 -2.42 0.20 4.68
N TRP A 151 -2.78 -1.05 4.38
CA TRP A 151 -3.34 -1.96 5.38
C TRP A 151 -2.41 -2.10 6.58
N ALA A 152 -2.97 -1.93 7.79
CA ALA A 152 -2.26 -2.01 9.08
C ALA A 152 -1.10 -1.03 9.26
N CYS A 153 -1.15 0.15 8.59
CA CYS A 153 -0.33 1.29 8.95
C CYS A 153 -0.86 1.92 10.27
N LYS A 154 -0.74 1.19 11.38
CA LYS A 154 -1.44 1.46 12.64
C LYS A 154 -1.09 2.78 13.30
N ALA A 155 0.18 3.22 13.15
CA ALA A 155 0.70 4.44 13.78
C ALA A 155 0.52 5.69 12.91
N LEU A 156 0.03 5.56 11.68
CA LEU A 156 -0.13 6.66 10.75
C LEU A 156 -1.29 7.54 11.17
N THR A 157 -1.01 8.79 11.58
CA THR A 157 -2.02 9.72 12.11
C THR A 157 -2.67 10.59 11.02
N SER A 158 -1.96 10.81 9.92
CA SER A 158 -2.44 11.56 8.75
C SER A 158 -1.88 10.95 7.46
N LEU A 159 -2.63 11.05 6.38
CA LEU A 159 -2.22 10.59 5.05
C LEU A 159 -2.89 11.46 4.00
N ASP A 160 -2.09 12.13 3.18
CA ASP A 160 -2.60 12.94 2.08
C ASP A 160 -2.67 12.10 0.79
N VAL A 161 -3.88 11.74 0.40
CA VAL A 161 -4.21 11.02 -0.84
C VAL A 161 -5.05 11.90 -1.78
N SER A 162 -5.16 13.19 -1.50
CA SER A 162 -5.99 14.13 -2.28
C SER A 162 -5.59 14.22 -3.76
N ASN A 163 -4.33 13.89 -4.09
CA ASN A 163 -3.83 13.87 -5.48
C ASN A 163 -4.02 12.51 -6.19
N PHE A 164 -4.57 11.50 -5.53
CA PHE A 164 -4.74 10.19 -6.17
C PHE A 164 -5.81 10.24 -7.25
N ASN A 165 -5.41 9.89 -8.47
CA ASN A 165 -6.34 9.65 -9.58
C ASN A 165 -6.66 8.16 -9.63
N THR A 166 -7.90 7.81 -9.33
CA THR A 166 -8.33 6.41 -9.21
C THR A 166 -9.24 5.95 -10.36
N GLN A 167 -9.27 6.70 -11.47
CA GLN A 167 -10.18 6.43 -12.60
C GLN A 167 -10.04 5.05 -13.26
N TYR A 168 -8.89 4.38 -13.07
CA TYR A 168 -8.64 3.05 -13.61
C TYR A 168 -8.54 1.97 -12.54
N VAL A 169 -8.67 2.33 -11.27
CA VAL A 169 -8.60 1.39 -10.17
C VAL A 169 -9.84 0.49 -10.17
N THR A 170 -9.60 -0.81 -10.11
CA THR A 170 -10.65 -1.85 -10.06
C THR A 170 -10.76 -2.51 -8.69
N ASP A 171 -9.68 -2.50 -7.91
CA ASP A 171 -9.61 -3.09 -6.57
C ASP A 171 -9.08 -2.08 -5.55
N MET A 172 -9.93 -1.75 -4.56
CA MET A 172 -9.62 -0.92 -3.40
C MET A 172 -9.83 -1.69 -2.09
N SER A 173 -9.96 -3.02 -2.17
CA SER A 173 -10.18 -3.84 -0.98
C SER A 173 -9.07 -3.63 0.04
N ASN A 174 -9.44 -3.50 1.29
CA ASN A 174 -8.53 -3.34 2.43
C ASN A 174 -7.56 -2.14 2.35
N MET A 175 -7.77 -1.15 1.47
CA MET A 175 -6.79 -0.09 1.20
C MET A 175 -6.31 0.64 2.46
N PHE A 176 -7.21 0.89 3.42
CA PHE A 176 -6.91 1.57 4.70
C PHE A 176 -7.26 0.69 5.91
N THR A 177 -7.47 -0.61 5.73
CA THR A 177 -7.82 -1.52 6.85
C THR A 177 -6.83 -1.35 7.99
N ALA A 178 -7.33 -1.25 9.22
CA ALA A 178 -6.55 -1.13 10.46
C ALA A 178 -5.56 0.05 10.49
N CYS A 179 -5.84 1.14 9.77
CA CYS A 179 -5.19 2.44 9.98
C CYS A 179 -5.76 3.08 11.26
N GLN A 180 -5.42 2.50 12.42
CA GLN A 180 -6.10 2.76 13.69
C GLN A 180 -5.98 4.19 14.19
N ALA A 181 -4.84 4.85 13.94
CA ALA A 181 -4.56 6.22 14.39
C ALA A 181 -5.01 7.30 13.40
N LEU A 182 -5.47 6.92 12.22
CA LEU A 182 -5.85 7.87 11.16
C LEU A 182 -7.13 8.60 11.53
N THR A 183 -7.06 9.94 11.62
CA THR A 183 -8.16 10.77 12.11
C THR A 183 -9.02 11.38 11.00
N ALA A 184 -8.48 11.54 9.81
CA ALA A 184 -9.16 12.09 8.64
C ALA A 184 -8.58 11.56 7.33
N LEU A 185 -9.39 11.51 6.29
CA LEU A 185 -9.01 11.22 4.90
C LEU A 185 -9.79 12.14 3.97
N ASP A 186 -9.09 12.78 3.04
CA ASP A 186 -9.72 13.47 1.91
C ASP A 186 -9.78 12.54 0.70
N LEU A 187 -11.00 12.11 0.38
CA LEU A 187 -11.31 11.21 -0.74
C LEU A 187 -12.04 11.94 -1.89
N SER A 188 -12.06 13.27 -1.88
CA SER A 188 -12.84 14.08 -2.82
C SER A 188 -12.49 13.82 -4.29
N ASN A 189 -11.26 13.40 -4.58
CA ASN A 189 -10.79 13.07 -5.93
C ASN A 189 -10.88 11.58 -6.29
N PHE A 190 -11.41 10.73 -5.39
CA PHE A 190 -11.55 9.31 -5.69
C PHE A 190 -12.69 9.08 -6.69
N ASN A 191 -12.36 8.49 -7.83
CA ASN A 191 -13.33 8.00 -8.81
C ASN A 191 -13.43 6.47 -8.66
N THR A 192 -14.57 6.00 -8.17
CA THR A 192 -14.81 4.58 -7.92
C THR A 192 -15.63 3.88 -9.01
N GLN A 193 -15.83 4.56 -10.15
CA GLN A 193 -16.71 4.05 -11.23
C GLN A 193 -16.31 2.65 -11.75
N LYS A 194 -15.02 2.31 -11.71
CA LYS A 194 -14.51 0.99 -12.17
C LYS A 194 -14.25 0.01 -11.04
N VAL A 195 -14.43 0.43 -9.80
CA VAL A 195 -14.14 -0.40 -8.62
C VAL A 195 -15.16 -1.50 -8.49
N THR A 196 -14.68 -2.73 -8.33
CA THR A 196 -15.50 -3.94 -8.14
C THR A 196 -15.42 -4.49 -6.73
N ASP A 197 -14.36 -4.16 -5.98
CA ASP A 197 -14.15 -4.60 -4.61
C ASP A 197 -13.75 -3.44 -3.70
N THR A 198 -14.58 -3.17 -2.68
CA THR A 198 -14.35 -2.20 -1.61
C THR A 198 -14.37 -2.88 -0.23
N SER A 199 -14.30 -4.23 -0.20
CA SER A 199 -14.37 -4.97 1.06
C SER A 199 -13.25 -4.54 2.00
N GLY A 200 -13.58 -4.32 3.27
CA GLY A 200 -12.66 -3.90 4.31
C GLY A 200 -11.97 -2.55 4.10
N MET A 201 -12.34 -1.76 3.08
CA MET A 201 -11.57 -0.56 2.69
C MET A 201 -11.19 0.34 3.86
N PHE A 202 -12.08 0.50 4.85
CA PHE A 202 -11.86 1.30 6.06
C PHE A 202 -12.01 0.46 7.34
N GLU A 203 -11.99 -0.89 7.25
CA GLU A 203 -12.16 -1.75 8.42
C GLU A 203 -11.12 -1.41 9.49
N GLY A 204 -11.56 -1.19 10.73
CA GLY A 204 -10.67 -0.89 11.85
C GLY A 204 -9.97 0.47 11.81
N CYS A 205 -10.46 1.44 11.03
CA CYS A 205 -10.05 2.84 11.14
C CYS A 205 -10.68 3.43 12.41
N GLU A 206 -10.14 3.06 13.57
CA GLU A 206 -10.77 3.28 14.87
C GLU A 206 -10.91 4.76 15.25
N ALA A 207 -9.98 5.63 14.77
CA ALA A 207 -9.96 7.06 15.10
C ALA A 207 -10.71 7.95 14.11
N LEU A 208 -11.18 7.42 12.97
CA LEU A 208 -11.98 8.21 12.01
C LEU A 208 -13.32 8.59 12.61
N THR A 209 -13.62 9.88 12.74
CA THR A 209 -14.88 10.39 13.30
C THR A 209 -15.96 10.61 12.25
N SER A 210 -15.56 10.88 11.02
CA SER A 210 -16.43 11.03 9.85
C SER A 210 -15.64 10.72 8.57
N LEU A 211 -16.37 10.41 7.51
CA LEU A 211 -15.78 10.17 6.18
C LEU A 211 -16.78 10.62 5.11
N ASP A 212 -16.33 11.45 4.16
CA ASP A 212 -17.14 11.82 3.01
C ASP A 212 -16.93 10.81 1.89
N VAL A 213 -17.99 10.06 1.58
CA VAL A 213 -18.06 9.09 0.48
C VAL A 213 -19.16 9.45 -0.53
N SER A 214 -19.59 10.73 -0.54
CA SER A 214 -20.65 11.22 -1.41
C SER A 214 -20.33 11.10 -2.91
N ASN A 215 -19.04 11.09 -3.26
CA ASN A 215 -18.55 10.92 -4.64
C ASN A 215 -18.38 9.44 -5.05
N PHE A 216 -18.58 8.47 -4.13
CA PHE A 216 -18.40 7.06 -4.46
C PHE A 216 -19.53 6.56 -5.37
N ASN A 217 -19.15 6.08 -6.55
CA ASN A 217 -20.04 5.32 -7.43
C ASN A 217 -19.84 3.83 -7.14
N THR A 218 -20.87 3.19 -6.59
CA THR A 218 -20.81 1.76 -6.21
C THR A 218 -21.56 0.85 -7.17
N GLU A 219 -21.94 1.36 -8.36
CA GLU A 219 -22.74 0.61 -9.35
C GLU A 219 -22.08 -0.71 -9.79
N ASN A 220 -20.73 -0.73 -9.89
CA ASN A 220 -19.98 -1.90 -10.33
C ASN A 220 -19.43 -2.72 -9.15
N VAL A 221 -19.67 -2.30 -7.91
CA VAL A 221 -19.14 -3.00 -6.73
C VAL A 221 -19.93 -4.30 -6.50
N THR A 222 -19.18 -5.39 -6.36
CA THR A 222 -19.72 -6.73 -6.06
C THR A 222 -19.39 -7.18 -4.63
N TYR A 223 -18.26 -6.70 -4.07
CA TYR A 223 -17.82 -7.00 -2.71
C TYR A 223 -17.72 -5.72 -1.87
N MET A 224 -18.48 -5.64 -0.77
CA MET A 224 -18.58 -4.48 0.12
C MET A 224 -18.54 -4.89 1.61
N GLY A 225 -18.22 -6.16 1.87
CA GLY A 225 -18.17 -6.69 3.22
C GLY A 225 -17.20 -5.95 4.11
N ARG A 226 -17.57 -5.68 5.37
CA ARG A 226 -16.72 -5.02 6.38
C ARG A 226 -16.19 -3.63 6.01
N MET A 227 -16.71 -2.98 4.95
CA MET A 227 -16.13 -1.73 4.41
C MET A 227 -15.87 -0.67 5.49
N PHE A 228 -16.75 -0.54 6.48
CA PHE A 228 -16.62 0.38 7.62
C PHE A 228 -16.57 -0.37 8.96
N GLY A 229 -16.39 -1.69 8.95
CA GLY A 229 -16.38 -2.49 10.18
C GLY A 229 -15.31 -1.98 11.16
N GLY A 230 -15.66 -1.86 12.46
CA GLY A 230 -14.70 -1.43 13.48
C GLY A 230 -14.29 0.05 13.45
N CYS A 231 -14.98 0.92 12.70
CA CYS A 231 -14.80 2.37 12.77
C CYS A 231 -15.41 2.92 14.06
N LYS A 232 -14.74 2.69 15.20
CA LYS A 232 -15.29 2.88 16.55
C LYS A 232 -15.70 4.32 16.87
N ALA A 233 -14.92 5.32 16.38
CA ALA A 233 -15.16 6.73 16.66
C ALA A 233 -16.09 7.42 15.64
N MET A 234 -16.51 6.72 14.59
CA MET A 234 -17.35 7.29 13.53
C MET A 234 -18.73 7.62 14.06
N THR A 235 -19.07 8.91 14.10
CA THR A 235 -20.34 9.42 14.64
C THR A 235 -21.41 9.61 13.57
N SER A 236 -20.99 9.83 12.32
CA SER A 236 -21.86 10.03 11.17
C SER A 236 -21.25 9.46 9.90
N LEU A 237 -22.09 8.90 9.04
CA LEU A 237 -21.70 8.39 7.72
C LEU A 237 -22.94 8.47 6.82
N ASP A 238 -22.81 9.11 5.66
CA ASP A 238 -23.85 9.15 4.64
C ASP A 238 -23.50 8.18 3.50
N VAL A 239 -24.32 7.14 3.36
CA VAL A 239 -24.23 6.12 2.29
C VAL A 239 -25.46 6.15 1.38
N SER A 240 -26.23 7.23 1.41
CA SER A 240 -27.47 7.37 0.65
C SER A 240 -27.27 7.32 -0.88
N ASN A 241 -26.04 7.54 -1.36
CA ASN A 241 -25.65 7.41 -2.76
C ASN A 241 -25.23 5.99 -3.16
N PHE A 242 -25.11 5.05 -2.21
CA PHE A 242 -24.62 3.70 -2.53
C PHE A 242 -25.70 2.90 -3.29
N ASN A 243 -25.30 2.37 -4.44
CA ASN A 243 -26.06 1.43 -5.25
C ASN A 243 -25.60 0.01 -4.95
N THR A 244 -26.43 -0.79 -4.28
CA THR A 244 -26.08 -2.16 -3.88
C THR A 244 -26.65 -3.23 -4.81
N LYS A 245 -27.18 -2.84 -5.97
CA LYS A 245 -27.84 -3.76 -6.91
C LYS A 245 -26.97 -4.93 -7.35
N ASN A 246 -25.68 -4.71 -7.53
CA ASN A 246 -24.72 -5.72 -7.99
C ASN A 246 -23.88 -6.31 -6.84
N VAL A 247 -24.12 -5.87 -5.58
CA VAL A 247 -23.37 -6.36 -4.43
C VAL A 247 -23.84 -7.78 -4.08
N THR A 248 -22.90 -8.70 -4.02
CA THR A 248 -23.13 -10.11 -3.66
C THR A 248 -22.65 -10.43 -2.25
N TYR A 249 -21.80 -9.56 -1.68
CA TYR A 249 -21.23 -9.75 -0.34
C TYR A 249 -21.11 -8.42 0.41
N MET A 250 -21.89 -8.26 1.50
CA MET A 250 -21.94 -7.01 2.29
C MET A 250 -21.98 -7.32 3.81
N PHE A 251 -21.48 -8.50 4.20
CA PHE A 251 -21.48 -8.95 5.58
C PHE A 251 -20.68 -8.01 6.49
N SER A 252 -21.22 -7.72 7.68
CA SER A 252 -20.55 -6.93 8.73
C SER A 252 -20.10 -5.52 8.32
N MET A 253 -20.72 -4.90 7.30
CA MET A 253 -20.31 -3.62 6.73
C MET A 253 -20.14 -2.52 7.78
N PHE A 254 -20.98 -2.48 8.82
CA PHE A 254 -20.95 -1.49 9.91
C PHE A 254 -20.73 -2.14 11.29
N SER A 255 -20.32 -3.40 11.33
CA SER A 255 -20.10 -4.11 12.60
C SER A 255 -19.03 -3.40 13.43
N GLY A 256 -19.32 -3.13 14.73
CA GLY A 256 -18.34 -2.48 15.61
C GLY A 256 -18.19 -0.97 15.45
N CYS A 257 -19.04 -0.28 14.68
CA CYS A 257 -19.14 1.17 14.63
C CYS A 257 -19.83 1.70 15.89
N GLN A 258 -19.12 1.73 17.01
CA GLN A 258 -19.69 1.93 18.35
C GLN A 258 -20.32 3.31 18.57
N ALA A 259 -19.77 4.36 17.93
CA ALA A 259 -20.27 5.72 18.05
C ALA A 259 -21.38 6.07 17.04
N LEU A 260 -21.64 5.21 16.06
CA LEU A 260 -22.63 5.44 15.02
C LEU A 260 -24.03 5.10 15.59
N THR A 261 -24.85 6.13 15.80
CA THR A 261 -26.18 5.96 16.42
C THR A 261 -27.31 5.73 15.41
N SER A 262 -27.10 6.12 14.17
CA SER A 262 -28.06 5.94 13.08
C SER A 262 -27.36 5.89 11.74
N ILE A 263 -27.93 5.16 10.79
CA ILE A 263 -27.49 5.11 9.39
C ILE A 263 -28.71 4.85 8.50
N ASP A 264 -28.83 5.61 7.41
CA ASP A 264 -29.88 5.39 6.42
C ASP A 264 -29.39 4.40 5.35
N VAL A 265 -29.97 3.20 5.40
CA VAL A 265 -29.75 2.14 4.40
C VAL A 265 -31.01 1.85 3.59
N SER A 266 -31.96 2.79 3.56
CA SER A 266 -33.26 2.60 2.89
C SER A 266 -33.13 2.29 1.39
N LYS A 267 -32.02 2.69 0.77
CA LYS A 267 -31.73 2.40 -0.65
C LYS A 267 -30.96 1.09 -0.87
N PHE A 268 -30.53 0.42 0.19
CA PHE A 268 -29.88 -0.87 0.03
C PHE A 268 -30.91 -1.90 -0.41
N LEU A 269 -30.64 -2.59 -1.49
CA LEU A 269 -31.49 -3.70 -1.92
C LEU A 269 -31.28 -4.87 -0.95
N SER A 270 -32.37 -5.55 -0.60
CA SER A 270 -32.28 -6.79 0.15
C SER A 270 -31.56 -7.83 -0.71
N LEU A 271 -30.53 -8.42 -0.17
CA LEU A 271 -29.84 -9.57 -0.76
C LEU A 271 -30.68 -10.84 -0.58
#